data_775bddfc4c31ddcd03fd3cfebf155f34
#
_entry.id   775bddfc4c31ddcd03fd3cfebf155f34
#
_cell.length_a   1.000
_cell.length_b   1.000
_cell.length_c   1.000
_cell.angle_alpha   90.00
_cell.angle_beta   90.00
_cell.angle_gamma   90.00
#
_symmetry.space_group_name_H-M   'P 1'
#
loop_
_entity.id
_entity.type
_entity.pdbx_description
1 polymer ?
#
loop_
_entity_poly.entity_id
_entity_poly.type
_entity_poly.pdbx_seq_one_letter_code
_entity_poly.pdbx_strand_id
1 'polypeptide(L)'
;MNLHAIAHRSLFTDCYARNEREIILNIRTGKDITGVNLLFDDPYAYGISGDIHWIGRPLPMRMERELKHNYVYTVKLTPEYRRVQYCFELFSADEVIYLYEDGFYTAESAEKKGRLKQYFKFPYLNKCDVIAPPAWAADTIWYQIMPDRFCKGSDHPKRMQHKDWEDREGITGFDFFGGDLRGIIQKLPYLKDLGITGIYLLPVFLSDTNHKYNTFDYTKIDPDFGTEEDLIELVNTAHDMGIRVMLDAVFNHSGTEFFAWQDIWEKGEDSEFFDWFVIHRKPFERKYASLRDGRFDGFAFLDNMPKLDTGNPKVQKYFGDICTYWVQKWGIDGIRFDVGNEVSHRFLQYMNRTLKTINPELFLLGEIWMDSAQWLRGDEYDSVMNYPFFESLQNFWVDEDADSRDFMYAMNRVYSLYPEQTNAVLFNHLDTHDTMRALTRCGSLDIFYHQQAVLMTLPGSPCIYYGTEIAMEGGHDPDCRKTMPWRDIEAGKFTDHQTFTKALIALRKQYPQLRDEKIVWHHDAMNPRLVCYDRPGEQETIRVYLNNTEKDIPIPADPIFTYKYENAILKANGILICRI
;
A
#
# COMPACT_ATOMS: atom_id res chain seq x y z
N MET A 1 -9.09 26.36 -25.02
CA MET A 1 -8.29 25.44 -24.15
C MET A 1 -8.40 25.87 -22.69
N ASN A 2 -8.67 24.95 -21.76
CA ASN A 2 -8.70 25.26 -20.32
C ASN A 2 -7.30 25.08 -19.71
N LEU A 3 -6.50 26.15 -19.72
CA LEU A 3 -5.11 26.13 -19.22
C LEU A 3 -5.01 25.80 -17.73
N HIS A 4 -6.04 26.10 -16.92
CA HIS A 4 -6.05 25.79 -15.48
C HIS A 4 -6.16 24.29 -15.17
N ALA A 5 -6.62 23.49 -16.12
CA ALA A 5 -6.71 22.04 -15.99
C ALA A 5 -5.43 21.30 -16.42
N ILE A 6 -4.41 22.04 -16.90
CA ILE A 6 -3.16 21.47 -17.40
C ILE A 6 -2.09 21.61 -16.32
N ALA A 7 -1.46 20.51 -15.96
CA ALA A 7 -0.41 20.46 -14.94
C ALA A 7 0.68 19.45 -15.29
N HIS A 8 1.92 19.88 -15.12
CA HIS A 8 3.12 19.06 -15.20
C HIS A 8 4.24 19.68 -14.37
N ARG A 9 5.05 18.84 -13.74
CA ARG A 9 6.30 19.22 -13.07
C ARG A 9 7.38 18.20 -13.40
N SER A 10 8.64 18.65 -13.53
CA SER A 10 9.79 17.74 -13.68
C SER A 10 10.10 17.00 -12.38
N LEU A 11 9.08 16.37 -11.75
CA LEU A 11 9.16 15.84 -10.40
C LEU A 11 8.18 14.66 -10.23
N PHE A 12 8.61 13.65 -9.49
CA PHE A 12 7.86 12.51 -8.97
C PHE A 12 6.98 11.84 -10.04
N THR A 13 5.65 11.78 -9.89
CA THR A 13 4.75 11.08 -10.81
C THR A 13 4.70 11.67 -12.21
N ASP A 14 5.03 12.95 -12.36
CA ASP A 14 4.99 13.60 -13.67
C ASP A 14 6.29 13.38 -14.47
N CYS A 15 7.41 13.12 -13.78
CA CYS A 15 8.71 12.92 -14.41
C CYS A 15 9.61 12.04 -13.52
N TYR A 16 9.82 10.78 -13.89
CA TYR A 16 10.61 9.84 -13.08
C TYR A 16 11.37 8.80 -13.91
N ALA A 17 12.43 8.26 -13.32
CA ALA A 17 13.14 7.11 -13.85
C ALA A 17 12.33 5.83 -13.58
N ARG A 18 11.93 5.12 -14.63
CA ARG A 18 11.29 3.81 -14.52
C ARG A 18 12.30 2.70 -14.21
N ASN A 19 13.46 2.80 -14.83
CA ASN A 19 14.62 1.94 -14.64
C ASN A 19 15.89 2.70 -15.03
N GLU A 20 17.04 2.03 -15.09
CA GLU A 20 18.34 2.63 -15.40
C GLU A 20 18.46 3.25 -16.80
N ARG A 21 17.46 3.08 -17.69
CA ARG A 21 17.49 3.54 -19.08
C ARG A 21 16.25 4.29 -19.52
N GLU A 22 15.12 4.06 -18.85
CA GLU A 22 13.84 4.60 -19.24
C GLU A 22 13.35 5.64 -18.24
N ILE A 23 12.79 6.72 -18.77
CA ILE A 23 12.06 7.72 -18.01
C ILE A 23 10.59 7.76 -18.47
N ILE A 24 9.72 8.06 -17.54
CA ILE A 24 8.30 8.30 -17.79
C ILE A 24 8.04 9.78 -17.64
N LEU A 25 7.30 10.34 -18.59
CA LEU A 25 6.77 11.69 -18.52
C LEU A 25 5.25 11.63 -18.61
N ASN A 26 4.58 12.24 -17.63
CA ASN A 26 3.14 12.37 -17.56
C ASN A 26 2.73 13.84 -17.57
N ILE A 27 1.63 14.15 -18.24
CA ILE A 27 0.99 15.46 -18.15
C ILE A 27 -0.51 15.28 -17.91
N ARG A 28 -1.03 16.01 -16.93
CA ARG A 28 -2.46 16.09 -16.68
C ARG A 28 -3.07 17.22 -17.50
N THR A 29 -4.21 16.97 -18.15
CA THR A 29 -4.90 17.95 -19.00
C THR A 29 -6.39 18.01 -18.70
N GLY A 30 -7.08 19.05 -19.16
CA GLY A 30 -8.54 19.07 -19.25
C GLY A 30 -9.05 18.11 -20.33
N LYS A 31 -10.34 17.80 -20.29
CA LYS A 31 -11.00 16.92 -21.29
C LYS A 31 -11.24 17.62 -22.63
N ASP A 32 -10.95 18.89 -22.75
CA ASP A 32 -10.94 19.69 -23.97
C ASP A 32 -9.65 19.52 -24.80
N ILE A 33 -8.64 18.83 -24.27
CA ILE A 33 -7.40 18.49 -24.98
C ILE A 33 -7.63 17.23 -25.82
N THR A 34 -7.37 17.33 -27.12
CA THR A 34 -7.55 16.26 -28.10
C THR A 34 -6.26 15.49 -28.40
N GLY A 35 -5.11 16.03 -28.03
CA GLY A 35 -3.81 15.39 -28.22
C GLY A 35 -2.69 16.18 -27.56
N VAL A 36 -1.58 15.48 -27.28
CA VAL A 36 -0.35 16.03 -26.72
C VAL A 36 0.84 15.45 -27.46
N ASN A 37 1.75 16.31 -27.93
CA ASN A 37 3.09 15.91 -28.33
C ASN A 37 4.11 16.35 -27.27
N LEU A 38 5.04 15.47 -26.97
CA LEU A 38 6.29 15.85 -26.30
C LEU A 38 7.28 16.32 -27.39
N LEU A 39 7.80 17.53 -27.25
CA LEU A 39 8.94 18.01 -28.04
C LEU A 39 10.20 17.82 -27.18
N PHE A 40 11.11 16.94 -27.58
CA PHE A 40 12.25 16.56 -26.73
C PHE A 40 13.53 16.33 -27.53
N ASP A 41 14.66 16.58 -26.89
CA ASP A 41 16.01 16.15 -27.33
C ASP A 41 17.00 16.26 -26.17
N ASP A 42 18.28 15.90 -26.42
CA ASP A 42 19.37 16.20 -25.48
C ASP A 42 19.53 17.72 -25.34
N PRO A 43 19.71 18.27 -24.12
CA PRO A 43 19.90 19.70 -23.92
C PRO A 43 21.14 20.26 -24.66
N TYR A 44 22.09 19.41 -25.01
CA TYR A 44 23.33 19.80 -25.72
C TYR A 44 23.34 19.34 -27.19
N ALA A 45 22.19 18.94 -27.76
CA ALA A 45 22.09 18.46 -29.14
C ALA A 45 22.69 19.45 -30.17
N TYR A 46 22.67 20.73 -29.84
CA TYR A 46 23.19 21.82 -30.70
C TYR A 46 24.43 22.53 -30.10
N GLY A 47 25.16 21.84 -29.20
CA GLY A 47 26.35 22.37 -28.53
C GLY A 47 26.04 23.09 -27.21
N ILE A 48 27.09 23.54 -26.52
CA ILE A 48 27.00 24.14 -25.18
C ILE A 48 26.14 25.42 -25.14
N SER A 49 26.07 26.16 -26.22
CA SER A 49 25.25 27.37 -26.39
C SER A 49 24.00 27.13 -27.25
N GLY A 50 23.55 25.88 -27.34
CA GLY A 50 22.56 25.41 -28.29
C GLY A 50 21.12 25.86 -28.10
N ASP A 51 20.81 26.50 -27.01
CA ASP A 51 19.42 26.90 -26.65
C ASP A 51 18.76 27.83 -27.68
N ILE A 52 19.54 28.53 -28.52
CA ILE A 52 19.02 29.45 -29.54
C ILE A 52 18.29 28.68 -30.67
N HIS A 53 18.74 27.47 -30.98
CA HIS A 53 18.28 26.68 -32.11
C HIS A 53 17.67 25.35 -31.68
N TRP A 54 17.51 25.14 -30.38
CA TRP A 54 16.90 23.91 -29.88
C TRP A 54 15.41 23.85 -30.23
N ILE A 55 14.99 22.86 -30.99
CA ILE A 55 13.62 22.73 -31.49
C ILE A 55 12.93 21.52 -30.85
N GLY A 56 13.67 20.46 -30.57
CA GLY A 56 13.13 19.18 -30.10
C GLY A 56 12.49 18.35 -31.23
N ARG A 57 12.42 17.06 -31.03
CA ARG A 57 11.72 16.10 -31.90
C ARG A 57 10.33 15.84 -31.34
N PRO A 58 9.26 15.89 -32.16
CA PRO A 58 7.92 15.58 -31.68
C PRO A 58 7.74 14.07 -31.46
N LEU A 59 7.12 13.73 -30.35
CA LEU A 59 6.69 12.38 -30.03
C LEU A 59 5.25 12.42 -29.46
N PRO A 60 4.27 11.80 -30.13
CA PRO A 60 2.91 11.74 -29.63
C PRO A 60 2.85 11.04 -28.27
N MET A 61 2.16 11.65 -27.32
CA MET A 61 1.86 11.05 -26.03
C MET A 61 0.54 10.29 -26.11
N ARG A 62 0.47 9.20 -25.36
CA ARG A 62 -0.73 8.39 -25.28
C ARG A 62 -1.60 8.85 -24.10
N MET A 63 -2.90 9.00 -24.30
CA MET A 63 -3.84 9.12 -23.19
C MET A 63 -3.90 7.77 -22.47
N GLU A 64 -3.30 7.73 -21.29
CA GLU A 64 -3.13 6.50 -20.50
C GLU A 64 -4.26 6.31 -19.49
N ARG A 65 -4.69 7.39 -18.83
CA ARG A 65 -5.74 7.33 -17.83
C ARG A 65 -6.76 8.45 -18.00
N GLU A 66 -8.03 8.07 -17.91
CA GLU A 66 -9.13 9.00 -17.80
C GLU A 66 -9.54 9.15 -16.34
N LEU A 67 -9.48 10.37 -15.81
CA LEU A 67 -9.98 10.77 -14.51
C LEU A 67 -11.33 11.46 -14.63
N LYS A 68 -12.04 11.68 -13.55
CA LYS A 68 -13.39 12.31 -13.58
C LYS A 68 -13.41 13.64 -14.36
N HIS A 69 -12.39 14.47 -14.18
CA HIS A 69 -12.32 15.82 -14.78
C HIS A 69 -11.11 16.04 -15.68
N ASN A 70 -10.19 15.08 -15.78
CA ASN A 70 -8.91 15.23 -16.45
C ASN A 70 -8.56 14.00 -17.28
N TYR A 71 -7.63 14.17 -18.21
CA TYR A 71 -6.85 13.09 -18.83
C TYR A 71 -5.41 13.10 -18.31
N VAL A 72 -4.77 11.95 -18.26
CA VAL A 72 -3.34 11.80 -18.05
C VAL A 72 -2.74 11.24 -19.33
N TYR A 73 -1.88 12.04 -19.97
CA TYR A 73 -1.10 11.62 -21.12
C TYR A 73 0.28 11.18 -20.65
N THR A 74 0.78 10.07 -21.18
CA THR A 74 2.03 9.42 -20.78
C THR A 74 2.90 9.15 -22.00
N VAL A 75 4.21 9.25 -21.81
CA VAL A 75 5.20 8.78 -22.77
C VAL A 75 6.39 8.14 -22.05
N LYS A 76 6.92 7.05 -22.65
CA LYS A 76 8.16 6.38 -22.22
C LYS A 76 9.28 6.80 -23.14
N LEU A 77 10.40 7.23 -22.57
CA LEU A 77 11.60 7.62 -23.29
C LEU A 77 12.81 6.79 -22.87
N THR A 78 13.65 6.45 -23.84
CA THR A 78 14.98 5.88 -23.61
C THR A 78 16.02 6.88 -24.14
N PRO A 79 16.38 7.92 -23.35
CA PRO A 79 17.29 8.95 -23.81
C PRO A 79 18.70 8.40 -24.00
N GLU A 80 19.33 8.69 -25.15
CA GLU A 80 20.66 8.18 -25.50
C GLU A 80 21.73 8.54 -24.46
N TYR A 81 21.68 9.78 -23.93
CA TYR A 81 22.65 10.30 -22.96
C TYR A 81 22.10 10.42 -21.52
N ARG A 82 21.04 9.65 -21.18
CA ARG A 82 20.44 9.61 -19.84
C ARG A 82 19.92 10.95 -19.31
N ARG A 83 19.64 11.89 -20.19
CA ARG A 83 19.10 13.22 -19.88
C ARG A 83 18.20 13.67 -21.01
N VAL A 84 17.27 14.56 -20.72
CA VAL A 84 16.34 15.09 -21.72
C VAL A 84 15.93 16.51 -21.35
N GLN A 85 15.84 17.37 -22.37
CA GLN A 85 15.16 18.66 -22.34
C GLN A 85 13.88 18.54 -23.14
N TYR A 86 12.79 19.15 -22.68
CA TYR A 86 11.50 19.00 -23.33
C TYR A 86 10.52 20.12 -23.05
N CYS A 87 9.48 20.21 -23.87
CA CYS A 87 8.26 20.98 -23.65
C CYS A 87 7.09 20.21 -24.27
N PHE A 88 5.87 20.67 -24.03
CA PHE A 88 4.67 20.03 -24.56
C PHE A 88 4.00 20.91 -25.61
N GLU A 89 3.50 20.28 -26.67
CA GLU A 89 2.61 20.85 -27.65
C GLU A 89 1.21 20.25 -27.44
N LEU A 90 0.24 21.11 -27.12
CA LEU A 90 -1.10 20.74 -26.67
C LEU A 90 -2.11 21.14 -27.75
N PHE A 91 -2.98 20.21 -28.11
CA PHE A 91 -3.99 20.40 -29.15
C PHE A 91 -5.39 20.42 -28.52
N SER A 92 -6.18 21.41 -28.88
CA SER A 92 -7.63 21.39 -28.69
C SER A 92 -8.34 21.52 -30.04
N ALA A 93 -9.67 21.58 -30.07
CA ALA A 93 -10.42 21.73 -31.31
C ALA A 93 -10.02 22.99 -32.11
N ASP A 94 -9.68 24.07 -31.41
CA ASP A 94 -9.58 25.40 -32.00
C ASP A 94 -8.17 25.99 -31.98
N GLU A 95 -7.25 25.44 -31.19
CA GLU A 95 -5.93 26.04 -30.98
C GLU A 95 -4.84 25.05 -30.61
N VAL A 96 -3.59 25.48 -30.80
CA VAL A 96 -2.36 24.80 -30.36
C VAL A 96 -1.61 25.71 -29.42
N ILE A 97 -1.26 25.18 -28.24
CA ILE A 97 -0.51 25.89 -27.20
C ILE A 97 0.71 25.07 -26.80
N TYR A 98 1.79 25.74 -26.52
CA TYR A 98 3.03 25.14 -26.01
C TYR A 98 3.14 25.40 -24.51
N LEU A 99 3.44 24.35 -23.74
CA LEU A 99 3.76 24.46 -22.32
C LEU A 99 5.25 24.29 -22.10
N TYR A 100 5.87 25.35 -21.61
CA TYR A 100 7.24 25.37 -21.08
C TYR A 100 7.20 25.45 -19.54
N GLU A 101 8.34 25.30 -18.89
CA GLU A 101 8.43 25.36 -17.43
C GLU A 101 7.93 26.69 -16.85
N ASP A 102 8.14 27.79 -17.59
CA ASP A 102 7.72 29.15 -17.19
C ASP A 102 6.33 29.59 -17.68
N GLY A 103 5.58 28.70 -18.36
CA GLY A 103 4.18 28.98 -18.72
C GLY A 103 3.76 28.55 -20.12
N PHE A 104 2.59 29.05 -20.52
CA PHE A 104 1.92 28.74 -21.77
C PHE A 104 2.20 29.78 -22.84
N TYR A 105 2.43 29.33 -24.08
CA TYR A 105 2.76 30.17 -25.21
C TYR A 105 2.03 29.74 -26.47
N THR A 106 1.61 30.70 -27.31
CA THR A 106 1.28 30.43 -28.72
C THR A 106 2.58 30.23 -29.51
N ALA A 107 2.52 29.68 -30.72
CA ALA A 107 3.69 29.53 -31.58
C ALA A 107 4.42 30.87 -31.79
N GLU A 108 3.65 31.95 -32.07
CA GLU A 108 4.19 33.29 -32.28
C GLU A 108 4.88 33.85 -31.02
N SER A 109 4.27 33.70 -29.85
CA SER A 109 4.85 34.19 -28.58
C SER A 109 6.08 33.38 -28.16
N ALA A 110 6.11 32.07 -28.41
CA ALA A 110 7.25 31.21 -28.19
C ALA A 110 8.43 31.56 -29.11
N GLU A 111 8.15 31.89 -30.38
CA GLU A 111 9.17 32.34 -31.33
C GLU A 111 9.79 33.67 -30.91
N LYS A 112 8.95 34.66 -30.52
CA LYS A 112 9.42 35.98 -30.04
C LYS A 112 10.30 35.87 -28.79
N LYS A 113 10.02 34.90 -27.90
CA LYS A 113 10.83 34.67 -26.69
C LYS A 113 12.22 34.12 -27.02
N GLY A 114 12.36 33.39 -28.12
CA GLY A 114 13.65 32.86 -28.60
C GLY A 114 14.34 31.97 -27.54
N ARG A 115 15.62 32.29 -27.23
CA ARG A 115 16.43 31.56 -26.25
C ARG A 115 16.04 31.76 -24.79
N LEU A 116 15.09 32.64 -24.49
CA LEU A 116 14.62 32.89 -23.13
C LEU A 116 13.55 31.87 -22.69
N LYS A 117 13.19 30.92 -23.56
CA LYS A 117 12.29 29.81 -23.20
C LYS A 117 12.92 28.95 -22.12
N GLN A 118 12.14 28.65 -21.09
CA GLN A 118 12.56 27.75 -20.03
C GLN A 118 11.93 26.38 -20.27
N TYR A 119 12.77 25.47 -20.76
CA TYR A 119 12.35 24.09 -21.01
C TYR A 119 12.36 23.27 -19.72
N PHE A 120 11.44 22.34 -19.61
CA PHE A 120 11.54 21.27 -18.62
C PHE A 120 12.78 20.42 -18.86
N LYS A 121 13.35 19.87 -17.80
CA LYS A 121 14.52 19.02 -17.90
C LYS A 121 14.40 17.81 -16.97
N PHE A 122 14.78 16.65 -17.48
CA PHE A 122 15.27 15.55 -16.66
C PHE A 122 16.80 15.63 -16.70
N PRO A 123 17.45 16.10 -15.62
CA PRO A 123 18.86 16.51 -15.69
C PRO A 123 19.80 15.37 -16.02
N TYR A 124 19.70 14.24 -15.34
CA TYR A 124 20.47 13.03 -15.58
C TYR A 124 19.86 11.83 -14.83
N LEU A 125 19.83 10.68 -15.51
CA LEU A 125 19.34 9.43 -14.93
C LEU A 125 20.52 8.72 -14.24
N ASN A 126 20.61 8.85 -12.91
CA ASN A 126 21.51 8.08 -12.08
C ASN A 126 20.82 6.78 -11.66
N LYS A 127 21.58 5.69 -11.61
CA LYS A 127 21.06 4.39 -11.16
C LYS A 127 20.49 4.45 -9.74
N CYS A 128 21.15 5.20 -8.86
CA CYS A 128 20.75 5.31 -7.44
C CYS A 128 19.48 6.12 -7.21
N ASP A 129 19.00 6.88 -8.22
CA ASP A 129 17.79 7.70 -8.13
C ASP A 129 16.55 6.95 -8.64
N VAL A 130 16.72 5.71 -9.12
CA VAL A 130 15.61 4.85 -9.55
C VAL A 130 14.89 4.30 -8.33
N ILE A 131 13.58 4.55 -8.24
CA ILE A 131 12.72 3.93 -7.23
C ILE A 131 12.65 2.43 -7.53
N ALA A 132 13.19 1.60 -6.64
CA ALA A 132 13.32 0.17 -6.86
C ALA A 132 12.91 -0.62 -5.61
N PRO A 133 11.60 -0.77 -5.35
CA PRO A 133 11.13 -1.66 -4.30
C PRO A 133 11.55 -3.10 -4.62
N PRO A 134 11.67 -3.98 -3.61
CA PRO A 134 12.01 -5.38 -3.83
C PRO A 134 11.03 -6.03 -4.82
N ALA A 135 11.57 -6.61 -5.91
CA ALA A 135 10.75 -7.16 -7.00
C ALA A 135 9.80 -8.26 -6.52
N TRP A 136 10.22 -9.05 -5.54
CA TRP A 136 9.43 -10.11 -4.96
C TRP A 136 8.14 -9.62 -4.28
N ALA A 137 8.08 -8.34 -3.82
CA ALA A 137 6.92 -7.80 -3.13
C ALA A 137 5.68 -7.72 -4.04
N ALA A 138 5.86 -7.47 -5.35
CA ALA A 138 4.76 -7.45 -6.31
C ALA A 138 4.11 -8.83 -6.52
N ASP A 139 4.88 -9.90 -6.30
CA ASP A 139 4.41 -11.28 -6.43
C ASP A 139 3.85 -11.86 -5.12
N THR A 140 3.97 -11.10 -4.02
CA THR A 140 3.58 -11.57 -2.70
C THR A 140 2.08 -11.40 -2.47
N ILE A 141 1.48 -12.44 -1.92
CA ILE A 141 0.14 -12.43 -1.37
C ILE A 141 0.27 -12.52 0.14
N TRP A 142 -0.01 -11.41 0.80
CA TRP A 142 0.17 -11.25 2.22
C TRP A 142 -1.01 -11.77 3.02
N TYR A 143 -0.73 -12.20 4.25
CA TYR A 143 -1.74 -12.56 5.23
C TYR A 143 -1.39 -11.88 6.56
N GLN A 144 -2.25 -10.96 7.01
CA GLN A 144 -2.06 -10.21 8.25
C GLN A 144 -2.56 -11.01 9.45
N ILE A 145 -1.73 -11.15 10.47
CA ILE A 145 -2.01 -11.95 11.66
C ILE A 145 -1.94 -11.09 12.92
N MET A 146 -2.99 -11.12 13.74
CA MET A 146 -2.96 -10.71 15.15
C MET A 146 -2.64 -11.94 16.00
N PRO A 147 -1.43 -12.06 16.59
CA PRO A 147 -0.97 -13.30 17.24
C PRO A 147 -1.92 -13.78 18.34
N ASP A 148 -2.38 -12.89 19.22
CA ASP A 148 -3.30 -13.22 20.31
C ASP A 148 -4.60 -13.90 19.85
N ARG A 149 -5.03 -13.66 18.59
CA ARG A 149 -6.33 -14.06 18.05
C ARG A 149 -6.27 -15.14 16.98
N PHE A 150 -5.07 -15.52 16.53
CA PHE A 150 -4.93 -16.41 15.39
C PHE A 150 -4.96 -17.90 15.78
N CYS A 151 -4.03 -18.37 16.61
CA CYS A 151 -3.99 -19.75 17.05
C CYS A 151 -3.23 -19.91 18.37
N LYS A 152 -3.77 -20.71 19.27
CA LYS A 152 -3.09 -21.13 20.51
C LYS A 152 -2.28 -22.39 20.24
N GLY A 153 -0.96 -22.32 20.40
CA GLY A 153 -0.04 -23.42 20.06
C GLY A 153 0.78 -23.95 21.22
N SER A 154 0.88 -23.21 22.31
CA SER A 154 1.65 -23.62 23.49
C SER A 154 0.79 -23.70 24.75
N ASP A 155 1.18 -24.59 25.66
CA ASP A 155 0.63 -24.70 27.01
C ASP A 155 1.43 -23.88 28.04
N HIS A 156 2.32 -22.99 27.58
CA HIS A 156 3.11 -22.15 28.48
C HIS A 156 2.21 -21.26 29.33
N PRO A 157 2.52 -21.09 30.63
CA PRO A 157 1.79 -20.17 31.48
C PRO A 157 1.83 -18.75 30.89
N LYS A 158 0.70 -18.18 30.66
CA LYS A 158 0.57 -16.80 30.19
C LYS A 158 0.51 -15.84 31.38
N ARG A 159 1.03 -14.62 31.22
CA ARG A 159 1.01 -13.59 32.28
C ARG A 159 -0.40 -13.05 32.52
N MET A 160 -1.18 -12.95 31.45
CA MET A 160 -2.51 -12.36 31.48
C MET A 160 -3.59 -13.43 31.58
N GLN A 161 -4.72 -13.09 32.21
CA GLN A 161 -5.89 -13.97 32.22
C GLN A 161 -6.53 -13.98 30.83
N HIS A 162 -6.84 -15.18 30.31
CA HIS A 162 -7.44 -15.37 29.00
C HIS A 162 -8.92 -15.66 29.09
N LYS A 163 -9.68 -15.14 28.11
CA LYS A 163 -11.00 -15.62 27.76
C LYS A 163 -10.95 -17.01 27.11
N ASP A 164 -12.07 -17.70 27.12
CA ASP A 164 -12.22 -18.89 26.30
C ASP A 164 -12.05 -18.53 24.81
N TRP A 165 -11.37 -19.39 24.07
CA TRP A 165 -11.11 -19.17 22.63
C TRP A 165 -12.40 -19.05 21.81
N GLU A 166 -13.45 -19.76 22.22
CA GLU A 166 -14.74 -19.78 21.54
C GLU A 166 -15.69 -18.65 22.00
N ASP A 167 -15.32 -17.86 23.02
CA ASP A 167 -16.10 -16.71 23.49
C ASP A 167 -15.77 -15.48 22.62
N ARG A 168 -16.37 -15.47 21.43
CA ARG A 168 -16.08 -14.51 20.35
C ARG A 168 -17.03 -13.31 20.30
N GLU A 169 -18.00 -13.25 21.18
CA GLU A 169 -18.96 -12.15 21.24
C GLU A 169 -18.65 -11.18 22.38
N GLY A 170 -19.00 -9.90 22.19
CA GLY A 170 -18.78 -8.87 23.21
C GLY A 170 -17.32 -8.69 23.60
N ILE A 171 -16.40 -8.81 22.64
CA ILE A 171 -14.96 -8.65 22.84
C ILE A 171 -14.65 -7.21 23.20
N THR A 172 -13.81 -7.03 24.21
CA THR A 172 -13.29 -5.72 24.63
C THR A 172 -11.83 -5.54 24.24
N GLY A 173 -11.35 -4.31 24.25
CA GLY A 173 -9.92 -4.00 23.99
C GLY A 173 -8.95 -4.59 25.03
N PHE A 174 -9.45 -5.07 26.18
CA PHE A 174 -8.66 -5.64 27.26
C PHE A 174 -8.64 -7.18 27.27
N ASP A 175 -9.39 -7.83 26.40
CA ASP A 175 -9.50 -9.29 26.38
C ASP A 175 -8.29 -9.94 25.71
N PHE A 176 -7.70 -10.91 26.40
CA PHE A 176 -6.65 -11.78 25.88
C PHE A 176 -7.24 -13.16 25.57
N PHE A 177 -6.77 -13.79 24.49
CA PHE A 177 -7.21 -15.13 24.10
C PHE A 177 -6.06 -16.14 24.08
N GLY A 178 -4.83 -15.67 24.07
CA GLY A 178 -3.63 -16.49 24.27
C GLY A 178 -3.12 -17.21 23.03
N GLY A 179 -3.44 -16.70 21.83
CA GLY A 179 -2.72 -17.10 20.63
C GLY A 179 -1.25 -16.73 20.73
N ASP A 180 -0.38 -17.45 20.02
CA ASP A 180 1.08 -17.34 20.14
C ASP A 180 1.84 -17.74 18.88
N LEU A 181 3.17 -17.56 18.87
CA LEU A 181 4.05 -17.88 17.75
C LEU A 181 4.01 -19.37 17.41
N ARG A 182 3.91 -20.27 18.41
CA ARG A 182 3.77 -21.72 18.19
C ARG A 182 2.49 -22.05 17.44
N GLY A 183 1.39 -21.38 17.77
CA GLY A 183 0.12 -21.52 17.05
C GLY A 183 0.23 -21.07 15.60
N ILE A 184 0.96 -19.99 15.34
CA ILE A 184 1.21 -19.55 13.97
C ILE A 184 2.03 -20.58 13.21
N ILE A 185 3.12 -21.12 13.79
CA ILE A 185 3.93 -22.19 13.19
C ILE A 185 3.07 -23.39 12.81
N GLN A 186 2.19 -23.83 13.72
CA GLN A 186 1.28 -24.97 13.47
C GLN A 186 0.31 -24.72 12.30
N LYS A 187 -0.03 -23.46 12.02
CA LYS A 187 -0.98 -23.09 10.95
C LYS A 187 -0.30 -22.59 9.67
N LEU A 188 1.03 -22.58 9.58
CA LEU A 188 1.74 -22.30 8.32
C LEU A 188 1.33 -23.23 7.17
N PRO A 189 1.11 -24.56 7.37
CA PRO A 189 0.60 -25.44 6.31
C PRO A 189 -0.77 -25.00 5.77
N TYR A 190 -1.68 -24.49 6.62
CA TYR A 190 -2.95 -23.93 6.21
C TYR A 190 -2.77 -22.70 5.32
N LEU A 191 -1.89 -21.79 5.70
CA LEU A 191 -1.58 -20.59 4.90
C LEU A 191 -0.94 -20.95 3.57
N LYS A 192 -0.03 -21.93 3.55
CA LYS A 192 0.57 -22.44 2.32
C LYS A 192 -0.47 -23.06 1.39
N ASP A 193 -1.40 -23.87 1.93
CA ASP A 193 -2.49 -24.49 1.16
C ASP A 193 -3.47 -23.45 0.60
N LEU A 194 -3.73 -22.37 1.36
CA LEU A 194 -4.50 -21.22 0.87
C LEU A 194 -3.79 -20.49 -0.28
N GLY A 195 -2.47 -20.61 -0.35
CA GLY A 195 -1.64 -19.99 -1.38
C GLY A 195 -0.93 -18.71 -0.94
N ILE A 196 -0.87 -18.42 0.35
CA ILE A 196 -0.15 -17.29 0.93
C ILE A 196 1.37 -17.42 0.68
N THR A 197 2.02 -16.29 0.41
CA THR A 197 3.47 -16.21 0.17
C THR A 197 4.16 -15.17 1.05
N GLY A 198 3.42 -14.46 1.89
CA GLY A 198 3.96 -13.58 2.92
C GLY A 198 3.03 -13.47 4.11
N ILE A 199 3.57 -13.41 5.32
CA ILE A 199 2.80 -13.09 6.53
C ILE A 199 3.27 -11.76 7.09
N TYR A 200 2.33 -10.97 7.55
CA TYR A 200 2.54 -9.74 8.28
C TYR A 200 2.00 -9.93 9.71
N LEU A 201 2.90 -9.87 10.69
CA LEU A 201 2.56 -10.01 12.11
C LEU A 201 2.36 -8.64 12.74
N LEU A 202 1.23 -8.43 13.43
CA LEU A 202 1.09 -7.32 14.36
C LEU A 202 2.21 -7.40 15.42
N PRO A 203 2.47 -6.32 16.18
CA PRO A 203 3.61 -6.29 17.10
C PRO A 203 3.70 -7.51 18.00
N VAL A 204 4.92 -8.03 18.17
CA VAL A 204 5.21 -9.24 18.97
C VAL A 204 6.06 -8.96 20.20
N PHE A 205 6.38 -7.69 20.43
CA PHE A 205 7.32 -7.25 21.47
C PHE A 205 6.67 -7.12 22.84
N LEU A 206 7.52 -7.07 23.87
CA LEU A 206 7.09 -6.96 25.26
C LEU A 206 6.15 -5.78 25.49
N SER A 207 4.95 -6.06 25.99
CA SER A 207 3.88 -5.08 26.25
C SER A 207 2.84 -5.68 27.20
N ASP A 208 1.98 -4.86 27.78
CA ASP A 208 0.87 -5.29 28.65
C ASP A 208 -0.48 -5.35 27.95
N THR A 209 -0.55 -5.01 26.64
CA THR A 209 -1.79 -5.11 25.85
C THR A 209 -1.81 -6.35 24.95
N ASN A 210 -3.00 -6.75 24.51
CA ASN A 210 -3.16 -7.86 23.56
C ASN A 210 -2.65 -7.54 22.16
N HIS A 211 -2.67 -6.26 21.76
CA HIS A 211 -2.23 -5.77 20.45
C HIS A 211 -0.76 -5.35 20.40
N LYS A 212 -0.11 -5.15 21.55
CA LYS A 212 1.32 -4.82 21.72
C LYS A 212 1.78 -3.47 21.14
N TYR A 213 0.89 -2.57 20.70
CA TYR A 213 1.28 -1.25 20.18
C TYR A 213 1.86 -0.31 21.23
N ASN A 214 1.67 -0.54 22.53
CA ASN A 214 2.40 0.15 23.59
C ASN A 214 3.66 -0.64 23.99
N THR A 215 4.63 -0.72 23.10
CA THR A 215 5.84 -1.53 23.27
C THR A 215 6.72 -1.02 24.41
N PHE A 216 7.16 -1.92 25.29
CA PHE A 216 8.06 -1.65 26.41
C PHE A 216 9.52 -1.97 26.10
N ASP A 217 9.77 -3.05 25.34
CA ASP A 217 11.12 -3.47 24.98
C ASP A 217 11.10 -4.08 23.57
N TYR A 218 11.71 -3.40 22.62
CA TYR A 218 11.76 -3.79 21.20
C TYR A 218 12.77 -4.91 20.90
N THR A 219 13.53 -5.33 21.90
CA THR A 219 14.52 -6.41 21.79
C THR A 219 14.01 -7.75 22.36
N LYS A 220 12.85 -7.73 23.03
CA LYS A 220 12.28 -8.91 23.67
C LYS A 220 10.94 -9.27 23.07
N ILE A 221 10.80 -10.53 22.68
CA ILE A 221 9.49 -11.11 22.35
C ILE A 221 8.64 -11.16 23.61
N ASP A 222 7.37 -10.82 23.49
CA ASP A 222 6.44 -10.90 24.60
C ASP A 222 6.30 -12.35 25.09
N PRO A 223 6.53 -12.63 26.39
CA PRO A 223 6.44 -13.99 26.93
C PRO A 223 5.07 -14.66 26.72
N ASP A 224 4.00 -13.88 26.54
CA ASP A 224 2.68 -14.45 26.21
C ASP A 224 2.63 -14.98 24.77
N PHE A 225 3.52 -14.53 23.89
CA PHE A 225 3.63 -15.00 22.52
C PHE A 225 4.70 -16.06 22.32
N GLY A 226 5.69 -16.15 23.21
CA GLY A 226 6.76 -17.14 23.14
C GLY A 226 8.14 -16.56 23.40
N THR A 227 9.14 -17.13 22.79
CA THR A 227 10.55 -16.74 22.94
C THR A 227 11.14 -16.22 21.63
N GLU A 228 12.37 -15.71 21.69
CA GLU A 228 13.12 -15.34 20.49
C GLU A 228 13.36 -16.56 19.58
N GLU A 229 13.63 -17.72 20.17
CA GLU A 229 13.81 -18.97 19.44
C GLU A 229 12.53 -19.39 18.70
N ASP A 230 11.35 -19.16 19.31
CA ASP A 230 10.07 -19.40 18.65
C ASP A 230 9.87 -18.49 17.42
N LEU A 231 10.29 -17.23 17.51
CA LEU A 231 10.24 -16.33 16.35
C LEU A 231 11.21 -16.75 15.25
N ILE A 232 12.45 -17.12 15.62
CA ILE A 232 13.44 -17.61 14.65
C ILE A 232 12.93 -18.91 13.97
N GLU A 233 12.32 -19.83 14.73
CA GLU A 233 11.73 -21.04 14.18
C GLU A 233 10.56 -20.73 13.25
N LEU A 234 9.70 -19.75 13.61
CA LEU A 234 8.62 -19.29 12.75
C LEU A 234 9.14 -18.79 11.41
N VAL A 235 10.15 -17.89 11.44
CA VAL A 235 10.74 -17.31 10.22
C VAL A 235 11.37 -18.40 9.35
N ASN A 236 12.18 -19.29 9.94
CA ASN A 236 12.82 -20.37 9.19
C ASN A 236 11.80 -21.33 8.58
N THR A 237 10.77 -21.73 9.35
CA THR A 237 9.72 -22.64 8.86
C THR A 237 8.88 -21.97 7.76
N ALA A 238 8.59 -20.67 7.89
CA ALA A 238 7.91 -19.91 6.85
C ALA A 238 8.75 -19.85 5.57
N HIS A 239 10.06 -19.57 5.67
CA HIS A 239 10.98 -19.55 4.54
C HIS A 239 11.09 -20.91 3.84
N ASP A 240 11.16 -22.01 4.59
CA ASP A 240 11.17 -23.38 4.03
C ASP A 240 9.90 -23.67 3.22
N MET A 241 8.80 -23.01 3.55
CA MET A 241 7.55 -23.08 2.80
C MET A 241 7.43 -22.01 1.69
N GLY A 242 8.45 -21.15 1.51
CA GLY A 242 8.42 -20.03 0.56
C GLY A 242 7.46 -18.92 0.98
N ILE A 243 7.30 -18.70 2.27
CA ILE A 243 6.48 -17.64 2.88
C ILE A 243 7.42 -16.61 3.52
N ARG A 244 7.31 -15.35 3.14
CA ARG A 244 8.05 -14.24 3.70
C ARG A 244 7.45 -13.76 5.02
N VAL A 245 8.27 -13.11 5.86
CA VAL A 245 7.82 -12.63 7.17
C VAL A 245 8.10 -11.15 7.32
N MET A 246 7.06 -10.37 7.62
CA MET A 246 7.13 -8.94 7.93
C MET A 246 6.66 -8.70 9.36
N LEU A 247 7.43 -7.88 10.11
CA LEU A 247 7.09 -7.47 11.47
C LEU A 247 6.58 -6.04 11.51
N ASP A 248 5.78 -5.75 12.52
CA ASP A 248 5.31 -4.40 12.85
C ASP A 248 6.29 -3.65 13.75
N ALA A 249 6.57 -2.39 13.44
CA ALA A 249 7.51 -1.53 14.13
C ALA A 249 6.83 -0.26 14.64
N VAL A 250 6.63 -0.18 15.95
CA VAL A 250 5.96 0.95 16.61
C VAL A 250 7.00 1.97 17.08
N PHE A 251 7.36 2.92 16.21
CA PHE A 251 8.40 3.92 16.49
C PHE A 251 7.88 5.35 16.61
N ASN A 252 6.58 5.57 16.38
CA ASN A 252 5.95 6.85 16.64
C ASN A 252 5.87 7.15 18.14
N HIS A 253 5.67 6.14 18.95
CA HIS A 253 5.52 6.23 20.41
C HIS A 253 6.08 4.96 21.07
N SER A 254 6.21 4.98 22.38
CA SER A 254 6.51 3.79 23.18
C SER A 254 5.40 3.54 24.18
N GLY A 255 5.45 2.42 24.88
CA GLY A 255 4.67 2.24 26.11
C GLY A 255 5.36 2.94 27.31
N THR A 256 4.63 3.05 28.42
CA THR A 256 5.11 3.73 29.62
C THR A 256 6.25 3.00 30.33
N GLU A 257 6.32 1.66 30.19
CA GLU A 257 7.39 0.86 30.80
C GLU A 257 8.67 0.81 29.93
N PHE A 258 8.72 1.57 28.83
CA PHE A 258 9.94 1.72 28.04
C PHE A 258 11.03 2.39 28.88
N PHE A 259 12.23 1.82 28.91
CA PHE A 259 13.30 2.24 29.84
C PHE A 259 13.61 3.74 29.82
N ALA A 260 13.61 4.35 28.64
CA ALA A 260 13.92 5.78 28.52
C ALA A 260 12.78 6.66 29.07
N TRP A 261 11.51 6.22 28.95
CA TRP A 261 10.39 6.92 29.54
C TRP A 261 10.36 6.77 31.07
N GLN A 262 10.70 5.59 31.59
CA GLN A 262 10.80 5.33 33.00
C GLN A 262 11.90 6.19 33.66
N ASP A 263 13.04 6.35 32.99
CA ASP A 263 14.11 7.23 33.48
C ASP A 263 13.66 8.71 33.55
N ILE A 264 12.88 9.18 32.55
CA ILE A 264 12.27 10.51 32.59
C ILE A 264 11.23 10.62 33.71
N TRP A 265 10.41 9.57 33.89
CA TRP A 265 9.42 9.53 34.95
C TRP A 265 10.06 9.62 36.33
N GLU A 266 11.23 9.03 36.53
CA GLU A 266 11.99 9.06 37.78
C GLU A 266 12.77 10.37 37.97
N LYS A 267 13.51 10.83 36.94
CA LYS A 267 14.48 11.93 37.04
C LYS A 267 13.95 13.29 36.51
N GLY A 268 12.86 13.30 35.76
CA GLY A 268 12.38 14.51 35.10
C GLY A 268 13.36 15.04 34.06
N GLU A 269 13.65 16.34 34.10
CA GLU A 269 14.57 17.01 33.15
C GLU A 269 16.04 16.59 33.30
N ASP A 270 16.41 15.94 34.41
CA ASP A 270 17.77 15.42 34.62
C ASP A 270 18.02 14.08 33.93
N SER A 271 17.00 13.50 33.28
CA SER A 271 17.13 12.30 32.48
C SER A 271 17.96 12.54 31.22
N GLU A 272 18.90 11.64 30.93
CA GLU A 272 19.66 11.66 29.67
C GLU A 272 18.80 11.34 28.42
N PHE A 273 17.57 10.84 28.62
CA PHE A 273 16.59 10.51 27.60
C PHE A 273 15.51 11.58 27.45
N PHE A 274 15.60 12.72 28.19
CA PHE A 274 14.56 13.74 28.14
C PHE A 274 14.29 14.29 26.74
N ASP A 275 15.32 14.36 25.90
CA ASP A 275 15.26 14.77 24.51
C ASP A 275 14.82 13.66 23.52
N TRP A 276 14.51 12.45 24.02
CA TRP A 276 13.98 11.37 23.19
C TRP A 276 12.48 11.46 22.95
N PHE A 277 11.79 12.28 23.73
CA PHE A 277 10.34 12.43 23.67
C PHE A 277 9.94 13.89 23.43
N VAL A 278 8.75 14.08 22.87
CA VAL A 278 8.21 15.41 22.58
C VAL A 278 7.52 15.95 23.83
N ILE A 279 8.29 16.62 24.69
CA ILE A 279 7.83 17.17 25.98
C ILE A 279 7.81 18.70 25.90
N HIS A 280 6.65 19.32 26.19
CA HIS A 280 6.43 20.76 26.04
C HIS A 280 6.55 21.54 27.34
N ARG A 281 6.18 20.96 28.49
CA ARG A 281 6.15 21.64 29.77
C ARG A 281 7.31 21.26 30.67
N LYS A 282 7.86 22.29 31.30
CA LYS A 282 8.86 22.18 32.40
C LYS A 282 8.39 22.98 33.61
N PRO A 283 8.51 22.46 34.83
CA PRO A 283 9.05 21.15 35.20
C PRO A 283 8.17 20.00 34.70
N PHE A 284 8.79 18.81 34.49
CA PHE A 284 8.08 17.61 34.02
C PHE A 284 7.00 17.18 35.02
N GLU A 285 5.77 17.13 34.57
CA GLU A 285 4.63 16.80 35.40
C GLU A 285 4.30 15.30 35.33
N ARG A 286 4.59 14.56 36.43
CA ARG A 286 4.33 13.13 36.58
C ARG A 286 2.84 12.88 36.86
N LYS A 287 2.03 12.86 35.79
CA LYS A 287 0.59 12.64 35.90
C LYS A 287 0.06 11.89 34.69
N TYR A 288 -0.68 10.84 34.96
CA TYR A 288 -1.46 10.16 33.90
C TYR A 288 -2.84 10.81 33.78
N ALA A 289 -3.09 11.43 32.66
CA ALA A 289 -4.36 12.03 32.27
C ALA A 289 -4.31 12.40 30.80
N SER A 290 -5.46 12.67 30.17
CA SER A 290 -5.51 13.11 28.78
C SER A 290 -4.48 14.20 28.48
N LEU A 291 -3.74 14.03 27.38
CA LEU A 291 -2.69 14.95 26.93
C LEU A 291 -3.21 16.18 26.18
N ARG A 292 -4.53 16.38 26.13
CA ARG A 292 -5.12 17.61 25.57
C ARG A 292 -4.74 18.88 26.33
N ASP A 293 -4.11 18.73 27.49
CA ASP A 293 -3.53 19.85 28.27
C ASP A 293 -2.15 20.30 27.74
N GLY A 294 -1.54 19.59 26.79
CA GLY A 294 -0.29 19.95 26.11
C GLY A 294 0.97 19.78 26.98
N ARG A 295 1.02 18.83 27.89
CA ARG A 295 2.23 18.55 28.72
C ARG A 295 3.34 17.91 27.88
N PHE A 296 3.00 16.86 27.16
CA PHE A 296 3.83 16.16 26.18
C PHE A 296 2.93 15.59 25.10
N ASP A 297 3.48 15.21 23.97
CA ASP A 297 2.73 14.54 22.90
C ASP A 297 2.61 13.05 23.18
N GLY A 298 1.48 12.47 22.80
CA GLY A 298 1.22 11.05 22.83
C GLY A 298 0.28 10.67 21.68
N PHE A 299 0.35 9.43 21.23
CA PHE A 299 -0.54 8.95 20.20
C PHE A 299 -2.02 9.15 20.61
N ALA A 300 -2.81 9.78 19.76
CA ALA A 300 -4.24 10.06 19.98
C ALA A 300 -4.55 10.76 21.34
N PHE A 301 -3.62 11.55 21.86
CA PHE A 301 -3.68 12.18 23.20
C PHE A 301 -3.70 11.19 24.38
N LEU A 302 -3.24 9.96 24.16
CA LEU A 302 -3.11 8.93 25.19
C LEU A 302 -1.79 9.13 25.94
N ASP A 303 -1.87 9.18 27.27
CA ASP A 303 -0.71 9.38 28.15
C ASP A 303 0.14 8.11 28.36
N ASN A 304 -0.41 6.95 28.01
CA ASN A 304 0.28 5.67 28.05
C ASN A 304 1.02 5.32 26.74
N MET A 305 1.00 6.22 25.75
CA MET A 305 1.71 6.09 24.48
C MET A 305 2.51 7.37 24.15
N PRO A 306 3.53 7.71 24.97
CA PRO A 306 4.32 8.94 24.82
C PRO A 306 5.07 8.96 23.48
N LYS A 307 4.97 10.11 22.79
CA LYS A 307 5.52 10.29 21.45
C LYS A 307 7.03 10.43 21.49
N LEU A 308 7.72 9.59 20.70
CA LEU A 308 9.15 9.66 20.47
C LEU A 308 9.50 10.83 19.52
N ASP A 309 10.57 11.55 19.83
CA ASP A 309 11.18 12.49 18.90
C ASP A 309 12.06 11.73 17.89
N THR A 310 11.43 11.25 16.84
CA THR A 310 12.13 10.55 15.76
C THR A 310 13.05 11.46 14.92
N GLY A 311 13.02 12.78 15.14
CA GLY A 311 14.01 13.72 14.63
C GLY A 311 15.35 13.66 15.35
N ASN A 312 15.39 13.12 16.57
CA ASN A 312 16.58 13.02 17.40
C ASN A 312 17.55 11.94 16.89
N PRO A 313 18.83 12.28 16.61
CA PRO A 313 19.81 11.32 16.11
C PRO A 313 20.08 10.12 17.05
N LYS A 314 19.93 10.29 18.36
CA LYS A 314 20.09 9.19 19.34
C LYS A 314 18.96 8.18 19.21
N VAL A 315 17.72 8.67 19.04
CA VAL A 315 16.52 7.85 18.79
C VAL A 315 16.67 7.11 17.46
N GLN A 316 17.12 7.81 16.40
CA GLN A 316 17.39 7.19 15.09
C GLN A 316 18.39 6.04 15.20
N LYS A 317 19.52 6.29 15.88
CA LYS A 317 20.54 5.27 16.08
C LYS A 317 20.01 4.07 16.87
N TYR A 318 19.30 4.32 17.96
CA TYR A 318 18.75 3.27 18.83
C TYR A 318 17.84 2.32 18.05
N PHE A 319 16.85 2.86 17.32
CA PHE A 319 15.95 2.03 16.54
C PHE A 319 16.60 1.45 15.28
N GLY A 320 17.60 2.12 14.70
CA GLY A 320 18.41 1.57 13.61
C GLY A 320 19.20 0.34 14.04
N ASP A 321 19.81 0.36 15.25
CA ASP A 321 20.51 -0.78 15.81
C ASP A 321 19.54 -1.96 16.08
N ILE A 322 18.34 -1.68 16.60
CA ILE A 322 17.27 -2.66 16.83
C ILE A 322 16.82 -3.32 15.52
N CYS A 323 16.46 -2.53 14.52
CA CYS A 323 16.02 -3.09 13.23
C CYS A 323 17.16 -3.86 12.54
N THR A 324 18.40 -3.41 12.68
CA THR A 324 19.57 -4.15 12.21
C THR A 324 19.64 -5.54 12.86
N TYR A 325 19.42 -5.59 14.18
CA TYR A 325 19.35 -6.84 14.91
C TYR A 325 18.22 -7.75 14.40
N TRP A 326 17.00 -7.23 14.20
CA TRP A 326 15.87 -8.00 13.68
C TRP A 326 16.19 -8.61 12.31
N VAL A 327 16.74 -7.80 11.40
CA VAL A 327 17.08 -8.27 10.04
C VAL A 327 18.18 -9.32 10.05
N GLN A 328 19.26 -9.10 10.82
CA GLN A 328 20.42 -9.98 10.84
C GLN A 328 20.21 -11.25 11.67
N LYS A 329 19.51 -11.13 12.79
CA LYS A 329 19.35 -12.24 13.74
C LYS A 329 18.11 -13.09 13.44
N TRP A 330 17.00 -12.44 13.13
CA TRP A 330 15.73 -13.14 12.89
C TRP A 330 15.45 -13.41 11.41
N GLY A 331 16.16 -12.74 10.51
CA GLY A 331 16.06 -12.99 9.07
C GLY A 331 14.74 -12.53 8.45
N ILE A 332 14.09 -11.52 9.00
CA ILE A 332 12.81 -11.01 8.49
C ILE A 332 12.95 -10.37 7.11
N ASP A 333 11.89 -10.41 6.31
CA ASP A 333 11.85 -9.91 4.93
C ASP A 333 11.27 -8.50 4.81
N GLY A 334 10.58 -8.01 5.82
CA GLY A 334 9.98 -6.68 5.78
C GLY A 334 9.70 -6.09 7.16
N ILE A 335 9.49 -4.78 7.17
CA ILE A 335 9.10 -4.01 8.35
C ILE A 335 7.95 -3.08 7.95
N ARG A 336 6.84 -3.17 8.69
CA ARG A 336 5.75 -2.20 8.61
C ARG A 336 5.91 -1.17 9.73
N PHE A 337 5.88 0.10 9.40
CA PHE A 337 5.99 1.20 10.35
C PHE A 337 4.60 1.69 10.73
N ASP A 338 4.26 1.49 12.01
CA ASP A 338 3.03 1.96 12.64
C ASP A 338 2.98 3.48 12.70
N VAL A 339 1.79 4.07 12.46
CA VAL A 339 1.60 5.54 12.40
C VAL A 339 2.67 6.22 11.54
N GLY A 340 2.95 5.64 10.37
CA GLY A 340 4.09 6.00 9.52
C GLY A 340 4.09 7.46 9.04
N ASN A 341 2.92 8.12 9.02
CA ASN A 341 2.79 9.53 8.66
C ASN A 341 3.26 10.51 9.75
N GLU A 342 3.41 10.06 11.00
CA GLU A 342 3.87 10.89 12.11
C GLU A 342 5.34 10.66 12.47
N VAL A 343 5.99 9.70 11.84
CA VAL A 343 7.43 9.46 11.96
C VAL A 343 8.19 10.44 11.07
N SER A 344 9.29 11.02 11.55
CA SER A 344 10.00 12.06 10.81
C SER A 344 10.64 11.52 9.53
N HIS A 345 10.60 12.29 8.43
CA HIS A 345 11.27 11.95 7.17
C HIS A 345 12.76 11.62 7.35
N ARG A 346 13.47 12.34 8.24
CA ARG A 346 14.88 12.07 8.54
C ARG A 346 15.11 10.71 9.15
N PHE A 347 14.21 10.28 10.04
CA PHE A 347 14.23 8.94 10.60
C PHE A 347 14.04 7.88 9.52
N LEU A 348 13.04 8.06 8.68
CA LEU A 348 12.72 7.11 7.60
C LEU A 348 13.88 6.99 6.60
N GLN A 349 14.47 8.11 6.19
CA GLN A 349 15.66 8.14 5.33
C GLN A 349 16.87 7.47 5.99
N TYR A 350 17.05 7.66 7.30
CA TYR A 350 18.10 6.98 8.06
C TYR A 350 17.85 5.46 8.09
N MET A 351 16.60 5.04 8.38
CA MET A 351 16.21 3.63 8.42
C MET A 351 16.35 2.96 7.05
N ASN A 352 15.83 3.57 5.98
CA ASN A 352 15.95 3.07 4.62
C ASN A 352 17.43 2.83 4.27
N ARG A 353 18.28 3.85 4.41
CA ARG A 353 19.71 3.76 4.10
C ARG A 353 20.43 2.69 4.92
N THR A 354 20.16 2.64 6.23
CA THR A 354 20.78 1.67 7.14
C THR A 354 20.38 0.25 6.77
N LEU A 355 19.09 0.00 6.62
CA LEU A 355 18.54 -1.33 6.41
C LEU A 355 18.78 -1.85 4.99
N LYS A 356 18.65 -1.00 3.97
CA LYS A 356 18.95 -1.37 2.58
C LYS A 356 20.44 -1.63 2.33
N THR A 357 21.33 -1.07 3.17
CA THR A 357 22.76 -1.43 3.14
C THR A 357 23.01 -2.84 3.65
N ILE A 358 22.21 -3.30 4.60
CA ILE A 358 22.32 -4.66 5.19
C ILE A 358 21.61 -5.68 4.29
N ASN A 359 20.39 -5.36 3.88
CA ASN A 359 19.57 -6.19 3.01
C ASN A 359 18.84 -5.31 1.98
N PRO A 360 19.35 -5.17 0.74
CA PRO A 360 18.69 -4.39 -0.30
C PRO A 360 17.28 -4.88 -0.65
N GLU A 361 16.99 -6.16 -0.40
CA GLU A 361 15.70 -6.79 -0.64
C GLU A 361 14.72 -6.70 0.56
N LEU A 362 15.06 -5.98 1.63
CA LEU A 362 14.14 -5.78 2.75
C LEU A 362 12.99 -4.87 2.32
N PHE A 363 11.75 -5.26 2.58
CA PHE A 363 10.57 -4.48 2.23
C PHE A 363 10.17 -3.52 3.36
N LEU A 364 10.09 -2.22 3.06
CA LEU A 364 9.72 -1.17 4.02
C LEU A 364 8.32 -0.65 3.69
N LEU A 365 7.37 -0.93 4.57
CA LEU A 365 5.96 -0.59 4.42
C LEU A 365 5.55 0.49 5.44
N GLY A 366 4.93 1.57 4.99
CA GLY A 366 4.37 2.60 5.89
C GLY A 366 2.87 2.43 6.09
N GLU A 367 2.38 2.61 7.32
CA GLU A 367 0.97 2.84 7.53
C GLU A 367 0.64 4.31 7.32
N ILE A 368 -0.05 4.62 6.22
CA ILE A 368 -0.46 5.99 5.89
C ILE A 368 -1.86 5.92 5.28
N TRP A 369 -2.80 6.65 5.86
CA TRP A 369 -4.23 6.58 5.50
C TRP A 369 -4.63 7.51 4.35
N MET A 370 -3.70 8.27 3.79
CA MET A 370 -3.95 9.30 2.77
C MET A 370 -3.02 9.15 1.57
N ASP A 371 -3.02 10.14 0.66
CA ASP A 371 -2.03 10.26 -0.40
C ASP A 371 -0.62 10.30 0.21
N SER A 372 0.19 9.32 -0.16
CA SER A 372 1.50 9.04 0.43
C SER A 372 2.68 9.48 -0.44
N ALA A 373 2.43 10.31 -1.45
CA ALA A 373 3.43 10.74 -2.43
C ALA A 373 4.72 11.30 -1.80
N GLN A 374 4.61 11.95 -0.65
CA GLN A 374 5.77 12.54 0.02
C GLN A 374 6.73 11.52 0.66
N TRP A 375 6.28 10.29 0.93
CA TRP A 375 7.07 9.21 1.54
C TRP A 375 7.56 8.15 0.55
N LEU A 376 7.11 8.21 -0.73
CA LEU A 376 7.36 7.19 -1.75
C LEU A 376 8.32 7.67 -2.85
N ARG A 377 9.33 8.45 -2.45
CA ARG A 377 10.33 9.02 -3.36
C ARG A 377 11.55 8.13 -3.58
N GLY A 378 11.58 6.96 -2.96
CA GLY A 378 12.65 5.96 -3.11
C GLY A 378 13.69 5.94 -2.01
N ASP A 379 13.60 6.86 -1.04
CA ASP A 379 14.55 7.00 0.07
C ASP A 379 13.92 6.82 1.46
N GLU A 380 12.63 6.46 1.52
CA GLU A 380 11.87 6.21 2.74
C GLU A 380 11.16 4.84 2.65
N TYR A 381 9.86 4.79 2.36
CA TYR A 381 9.14 3.53 2.20
C TYR A 381 9.24 3.01 0.77
N ASP A 382 9.21 1.68 0.61
CA ASP A 382 9.00 1.02 -0.68
C ASP A 382 7.52 1.04 -1.09
N SER A 383 6.63 0.99 -0.09
CA SER A 383 5.19 0.92 -0.25
C SER A 383 4.46 1.45 0.97
N VAL A 384 3.15 1.61 0.83
CA VAL A 384 2.24 1.96 1.93
C VAL A 384 1.01 1.06 1.92
N MET A 385 0.34 0.93 3.07
CA MET A 385 -1.00 0.39 3.14
C MET A 385 -1.93 1.27 2.31
N ASN A 386 -2.55 0.67 1.27
CA ASN A 386 -3.25 1.44 0.22
C ASN A 386 -4.69 1.77 0.61
N TYR A 387 -4.87 2.64 1.59
CA TYR A 387 -6.20 3.11 2.00
C TYR A 387 -6.97 3.81 0.88
N PRO A 388 -6.35 4.58 -0.05
CA PRO A 388 -7.07 5.10 -1.21
C PRO A 388 -7.73 4.03 -2.09
N PHE A 389 -7.11 2.84 -2.23
CA PHE A 389 -7.72 1.70 -2.90
C PHE A 389 -8.92 1.17 -2.11
N PHE A 390 -8.74 0.93 -0.82
CA PHE A 390 -9.77 0.48 0.11
C PHE A 390 -11.01 1.41 0.08
N GLU A 391 -10.82 2.72 0.21
CA GLU A 391 -11.90 3.71 0.17
C GLU A 391 -12.62 3.76 -1.18
N SER A 392 -11.87 3.59 -2.28
CA SER A 392 -12.45 3.59 -3.64
C SER A 392 -13.38 2.40 -3.87
N LEU A 393 -13.07 1.22 -3.30
CA LEU A 393 -13.97 0.07 -3.31
C LEU A 393 -15.24 0.38 -2.51
N GLN A 394 -15.08 0.96 -1.31
CA GLN A 394 -16.21 1.35 -0.49
C GLN A 394 -17.19 2.24 -1.22
N ASN A 395 -16.67 3.34 -1.76
CA ASN A 395 -17.50 4.37 -2.38
C ASN A 395 -18.35 3.82 -3.52
N PHE A 396 -17.80 2.93 -4.37
CA PHE A 396 -18.55 2.37 -5.48
C PHE A 396 -19.66 1.41 -5.04
N TRP A 397 -19.36 0.49 -4.10
CA TRP A 397 -20.36 -0.52 -3.72
C TRP A 397 -21.41 -0.03 -2.72
N VAL A 398 -21.08 1.00 -1.92
CA VAL A 398 -22.00 1.62 -0.96
C VAL A 398 -22.83 2.73 -1.61
N ASP A 399 -22.26 3.50 -2.54
CA ASP A 399 -22.96 4.55 -3.26
C ASP A 399 -23.77 3.95 -4.43
N GLU A 400 -25.10 3.88 -4.24
CA GLU A 400 -26.03 3.34 -5.24
C GLU A 400 -26.11 4.20 -6.51
N ASP A 401 -25.78 5.48 -6.43
CA ASP A 401 -25.78 6.42 -7.58
C ASP A 401 -24.47 6.31 -8.41
N ALA A 402 -23.40 5.69 -7.87
CA ALA A 402 -22.14 5.50 -8.58
C ALA A 402 -22.26 4.48 -9.70
N ASP A 403 -21.69 4.77 -10.85
CA ASP A 403 -21.60 3.85 -11.99
C ASP A 403 -20.19 3.24 -12.17
N SER A 404 -20.01 2.37 -13.14
CA SER A 404 -18.71 1.73 -13.43
C SER A 404 -17.64 2.71 -13.91
N ARG A 405 -18.02 3.90 -14.40
CA ARG A 405 -17.07 4.97 -14.72
C ARG A 405 -16.56 5.64 -13.46
N ASP A 406 -17.41 5.87 -12.45
CA ASP A 406 -16.97 6.42 -11.17
C ASP A 406 -15.95 5.47 -10.51
N PHE A 407 -16.17 4.15 -10.59
CA PHE A 407 -15.19 3.17 -10.14
C PHE A 407 -13.89 3.23 -10.96
N MET A 408 -13.97 3.29 -12.28
CA MET A 408 -12.81 3.49 -13.17
C MET A 408 -12.04 4.76 -12.79
N TYR A 409 -12.74 5.90 -12.59
CA TYR A 409 -12.11 7.16 -12.23
C TYR A 409 -11.39 7.07 -10.87
N ALA A 410 -11.99 6.39 -9.90
CA ALA A 410 -11.39 6.17 -8.59
C ALA A 410 -10.12 5.32 -8.70
N MET A 411 -10.15 4.20 -9.41
CA MET A 411 -8.99 3.34 -9.62
C MET A 411 -7.89 4.03 -10.44
N ASN A 412 -8.26 4.72 -11.52
CA ASN A 412 -7.30 5.49 -12.30
C ASN A 412 -6.64 6.60 -11.48
N ARG A 413 -7.39 7.23 -10.54
CA ARG A 413 -6.82 8.18 -9.58
C ARG A 413 -5.79 7.48 -8.69
N VAL A 414 -6.13 6.34 -8.08
CA VAL A 414 -5.21 5.58 -7.21
C VAL A 414 -3.89 5.30 -7.92
N TYR A 415 -3.94 4.74 -9.13
CA TYR A 415 -2.75 4.41 -9.92
C TYR A 415 -2.05 5.61 -10.58
N SER A 416 -2.60 6.83 -10.42
CA SER A 416 -1.94 8.08 -10.83
C SER A 416 -1.23 8.80 -9.67
N LEU A 417 -1.33 8.29 -8.44
CA LEU A 417 -0.70 8.91 -7.27
C LEU A 417 0.80 8.64 -7.19
N TYR A 418 1.27 7.51 -7.73
CA TYR A 418 2.64 7.03 -7.55
C TYR A 418 3.26 6.53 -8.85
N PRO A 419 4.61 6.41 -8.94
CA PRO A 419 5.30 5.77 -10.06
C PRO A 419 4.89 4.30 -10.27
N GLU A 420 5.03 3.81 -11.52
CA GLU A 420 4.67 2.43 -11.90
C GLU A 420 5.24 1.37 -10.95
N GLN A 421 6.53 1.49 -10.59
CA GLN A 421 7.19 0.52 -9.73
C GLN A 421 6.66 0.53 -8.29
N THR A 422 6.19 1.66 -7.80
CA THR A 422 5.52 1.77 -6.50
C THR A 422 4.11 1.19 -6.58
N ASN A 423 3.35 1.48 -7.66
CA ASN A 423 2.02 0.92 -7.86
C ASN A 423 2.02 -0.60 -7.89
N ALA A 424 3.08 -1.22 -8.42
CA ALA A 424 3.24 -2.67 -8.48
C ALA A 424 3.31 -3.35 -7.10
N VAL A 425 3.75 -2.63 -6.07
CA VAL A 425 3.93 -3.14 -4.70
C VAL A 425 3.00 -2.50 -3.67
N LEU A 426 2.02 -1.67 -4.09
CA LEU A 426 1.04 -1.10 -3.16
C LEU A 426 0.35 -2.19 -2.36
N PHE A 427 0.36 -2.04 -1.04
CA PHE A 427 -0.19 -3.03 -0.12
C PHE A 427 -1.72 -2.89 -0.04
N ASN A 428 -2.42 -3.56 -0.96
CA ASN A 428 -3.87 -3.49 -1.10
C ASN A 428 -4.55 -4.41 -0.09
N HIS A 429 -5.61 -3.93 0.56
CA HIS A 429 -6.38 -4.69 1.54
C HIS A 429 -7.87 -4.36 1.46
N LEU A 430 -8.72 -5.26 1.96
CA LEU A 430 -10.16 -5.05 2.10
C LEU A 430 -10.55 -4.70 3.54
N ASP A 431 -9.81 -5.19 4.49
CA ASP A 431 -9.94 -4.93 5.93
C ASP A 431 -8.60 -5.07 6.62
N THR A 432 -8.53 -4.58 7.86
CA THR A 432 -7.37 -4.66 8.75
C THR A 432 -7.86 -4.82 10.19
N HIS A 433 -6.93 -4.90 11.14
CA HIS A 433 -7.24 -4.92 12.57
C HIS A 433 -7.80 -3.58 13.11
N ASP A 434 -7.76 -2.50 12.32
CA ASP A 434 -8.27 -1.16 12.69
C ASP A 434 -9.57 -0.80 11.98
N THR A 435 -10.04 -1.67 11.08
CA THR A 435 -11.24 -1.41 10.30
C THR A 435 -12.32 -2.48 10.55
N MET A 436 -13.56 -2.14 10.23
CA MET A 436 -14.63 -3.12 10.19
C MET A 436 -14.29 -4.24 9.20
N ARG A 437 -14.68 -5.48 9.51
CA ARG A 437 -14.51 -6.64 8.62
C ARG A 437 -15.17 -6.40 7.26
N ALA A 438 -14.53 -6.86 6.19
CA ALA A 438 -14.97 -6.61 4.83
C ALA A 438 -16.40 -7.09 4.57
N LEU A 439 -16.76 -8.32 4.98
CA LEU A 439 -18.14 -8.81 4.81
C LEU A 439 -19.14 -7.97 5.57
N THR A 440 -18.88 -7.64 6.84
CA THR A 440 -19.79 -6.81 7.66
C THR A 440 -20.03 -5.45 7.02
N ARG A 441 -18.97 -4.84 6.49
CA ARG A 441 -19.02 -3.54 5.82
C ARG A 441 -19.78 -3.61 4.49
N CYS A 442 -19.59 -4.67 3.71
CA CYS A 442 -20.31 -4.88 2.47
C CYS A 442 -21.81 -5.15 2.67
N GLY A 443 -22.20 -5.71 3.82
CA GLY A 443 -23.58 -6.13 4.09
C GLY A 443 -24.11 -7.22 3.16
N SER A 444 -23.29 -7.72 2.24
CA SER A 444 -23.64 -8.72 1.23
C SER A 444 -22.44 -9.58 0.87
N LEU A 445 -22.65 -10.90 0.86
CA LEU A 445 -21.63 -11.86 0.45
C LEU A 445 -21.22 -11.67 -1.03
N ASP A 446 -22.16 -11.35 -1.89
CA ASP A 446 -21.90 -11.13 -3.32
C ASP A 446 -20.98 -9.91 -3.53
N ILE A 447 -21.25 -8.81 -2.85
CA ILE A 447 -20.42 -7.60 -2.88
C ILE A 447 -19.04 -7.88 -2.31
N PHE A 448 -18.96 -8.61 -1.21
CA PHE A 448 -17.69 -9.03 -0.63
C PHE A 448 -16.85 -9.86 -1.62
N TYR A 449 -17.45 -10.79 -2.35
CA TYR A 449 -16.78 -11.57 -3.38
C TYR A 449 -16.35 -10.71 -4.58
N HIS A 450 -17.13 -9.71 -4.98
CA HIS A 450 -16.69 -8.73 -5.98
C HIS A 450 -15.42 -8.01 -5.54
N GLN A 451 -15.38 -7.53 -4.28
CA GLN A 451 -14.19 -6.84 -3.76
C GLN A 451 -12.97 -7.77 -3.67
N GLN A 452 -13.15 -9.04 -3.29
CA GLN A 452 -12.07 -10.04 -3.33
C GLN A 452 -11.55 -10.26 -4.76
N ALA A 453 -12.45 -10.34 -5.76
CA ALA A 453 -12.04 -10.47 -7.15
C ALA A 453 -11.24 -9.25 -7.61
N VAL A 454 -11.65 -8.03 -7.26
CA VAL A 454 -10.88 -6.81 -7.55
C VAL A 454 -9.51 -6.84 -6.87
N LEU A 455 -9.43 -7.20 -5.58
CA LEU A 455 -8.18 -7.30 -4.84
C LEU A 455 -7.16 -8.21 -5.56
N MET A 456 -7.62 -9.32 -6.11
CA MET A 456 -6.76 -10.33 -6.75
C MET A 456 -6.48 -10.06 -8.23
N THR A 457 -7.24 -9.18 -8.89
CA THR A 457 -7.11 -8.94 -10.34
C THR A 457 -6.58 -7.56 -10.72
N LEU A 458 -6.47 -6.62 -9.76
CA LEU A 458 -5.84 -5.33 -9.99
C LEU A 458 -4.38 -5.29 -9.50
N PRO A 459 -3.56 -4.30 -9.98
CA PRO A 459 -2.16 -4.13 -9.58
C PRO A 459 -1.99 -3.88 -8.07
N GLY A 460 -0.81 -4.22 -7.57
CA GLY A 460 -0.42 -4.09 -6.16
C GLY A 460 -0.14 -5.43 -5.52
N SER A 461 0.23 -5.43 -4.25
CA SER A 461 0.54 -6.60 -3.42
C SER A 461 -0.66 -6.84 -2.48
N PRO A 462 -1.52 -7.84 -2.75
CA PRO A 462 -2.75 -8.03 -1.98
C PRO A 462 -2.46 -8.57 -0.58
N CYS A 463 -3.21 -8.07 0.41
CA CYS A 463 -3.20 -8.56 1.77
C CYS A 463 -4.60 -9.04 2.20
N ILE A 464 -4.65 -10.21 2.80
CA ILE A 464 -5.82 -10.80 3.44
C ILE A 464 -5.63 -10.67 4.94
N TYR A 465 -6.54 -10.01 5.64
CA TYR A 465 -6.56 -10.02 7.09
C TYR A 465 -7.10 -11.37 7.59
N TYR A 466 -6.50 -11.96 8.64
CA TYR A 466 -6.89 -13.29 9.10
C TYR A 466 -8.41 -13.40 9.30
N GLY A 467 -9.00 -14.46 8.79
CA GLY A 467 -10.45 -14.68 8.83
C GLY A 467 -11.24 -14.10 7.66
N THR A 468 -10.65 -13.23 6.82
CA THR A 468 -11.33 -12.71 5.62
C THR A 468 -11.55 -13.82 4.60
N GLU A 469 -10.66 -14.82 4.52
CA GLU A 469 -10.81 -16.00 3.65
C GLU A 469 -11.94 -16.94 4.04
N ILE A 470 -12.48 -16.78 5.24
CA ILE A 470 -13.66 -17.52 5.74
C ILE A 470 -14.88 -16.62 5.89
N ALA A 471 -14.83 -15.42 5.32
CA ALA A 471 -15.90 -14.42 5.40
C ALA A 471 -16.27 -14.06 6.86
N MET A 472 -15.27 -13.91 7.73
CA MET A 472 -15.48 -13.57 9.14
C MET A 472 -16.12 -12.19 9.26
N GLU A 473 -17.16 -12.08 10.08
CA GLU A 473 -17.85 -10.84 10.41
C GLU A 473 -17.28 -10.19 11.67
N GLY A 474 -17.36 -8.87 11.75
CA GLY A 474 -16.98 -8.06 12.90
C GLY A 474 -17.13 -6.57 12.63
N GLY A 475 -17.61 -5.84 13.63
CA GLY A 475 -17.76 -4.39 13.60
C GLY A 475 -16.43 -3.66 13.74
N HIS A 476 -16.48 -2.43 14.28
CA HIS A 476 -15.27 -1.67 14.59
C HIS A 476 -14.44 -2.34 15.68
N ASP A 477 -13.15 -1.95 15.77
CA ASP A 477 -12.28 -2.35 16.87
C ASP A 477 -13.01 -2.19 18.24
N PRO A 478 -12.99 -3.22 19.10
CA PRO A 478 -12.26 -4.49 19.02
C PRO A 478 -13.04 -5.65 18.36
N ASP A 479 -14.28 -5.49 17.93
CA ASP A 479 -15.12 -6.60 17.40
C ASP A 479 -14.55 -7.20 16.09
N CYS A 480 -13.79 -6.43 15.30
CA CYS A 480 -13.08 -6.94 14.13
C CYS A 480 -11.92 -7.92 14.46
N ARG A 481 -11.56 -8.06 15.75
CA ARG A 481 -10.42 -8.85 16.25
C ARG A 481 -10.86 -10.15 16.94
N LYS A 482 -11.89 -10.81 16.42
CA LYS A 482 -12.37 -12.11 16.90
C LYS A 482 -11.31 -13.20 16.69
N THR A 483 -11.35 -14.25 17.50
CA THR A 483 -10.46 -15.42 17.34
C THR A 483 -10.80 -16.23 16.10
N MET A 484 -9.80 -16.89 15.51
CA MET A 484 -10.00 -17.82 14.40
C MET A 484 -10.84 -19.04 14.86
N PRO A 485 -11.91 -19.40 14.14
CA PRO A 485 -12.79 -20.52 14.48
C PRO A 485 -12.22 -21.85 13.97
N TRP A 486 -11.04 -22.27 14.46
CA TRP A 486 -10.31 -23.42 13.93
C TRP A 486 -11.14 -24.70 13.92
N ARG A 487 -11.94 -24.95 14.96
CA ARG A 487 -12.84 -26.13 15.03
C ARG A 487 -13.86 -26.16 13.88
N ASP A 488 -14.42 -24.99 13.56
CA ASP A 488 -15.39 -24.85 12.48
C ASP A 488 -14.73 -24.94 11.10
N ILE A 489 -13.51 -24.40 10.97
CA ILE A 489 -12.68 -24.54 9.77
C ILE A 489 -12.37 -26.03 9.52
N GLU A 490 -11.87 -26.73 10.52
CA GLU A 490 -11.55 -28.16 10.45
C GLU A 490 -12.79 -29.04 10.21
N ALA A 491 -13.96 -28.60 10.67
CA ALA A 491 -15.24 -29.22 10.37
C ALA A 491 -15.78 -28.89 8.96
N GLY A 492 -15.10 -28.06 8.19
CA GLY A 492 -15.45 -27.73 6.81
C GLY A 492 -16.60 -26.71 6.66
N LYS A 493 -16.97 -25.97 7.72
CA LYS A 493 -18.09 -25.02 7.67
C LYS A 493 -17.85 -23.84 6.71
N PHE A 494 -16.59 -23.52 6.40
CA PHE A 494 -16.21 -22.39 5.56
C PHE A 494 -15.57 -22.81 4.22
N THR A 495 -15.72 -24.06 3.83
CA THR A 495 -15.08 -24.65 2.65
C THR A 495 -15.36 -23.85 1.39
N ASP A 496 -16.59 -23.37 1.19
CA ASP A 496 -16.97 -22.60 0.00
C ASP A 496 -16.22 -21.26 -0.07
N HIS A 497 -16.12 -20.53 1.06
CA HIS A 497 -15.39 -19.26 1.12
C HIS A 497 -13.89 -19.44 0.89
N GLN A 498 -13.31 -20.46 1.53
CA GLN A 498 -11.90 -20.80 1.35
C GLN A 498 -11.60 -21.22 -0.08
N THR A 499 -12.47 -22.03 -0.70
CA THR A 499 -12.33 -22.45 -2.10
C THR A 499 -12.39 -21.26 -3.04
N PHE A 500 -13.31 -20.32 -2.80
CA PHE A 500 -13.42 -19.09 -3.58
C PHE A 500 -12.15 -18.26 -3.50
N THR A 501 -11.66 -17.96 -2.30
CA THR A 501 -10.45 -17.17 -2.07
C THR A 501 -9.21 -17.87 -2.67
N LYS A 502 -9.08 -19.19 -2.44
CA LYS A 502 -7.98 -20.00 -2.97
C LYS A 502 -7.95 -20.00 -4.51
N ALA A 503 -9.11 -20.07 -5.14
CA ALA A 503 -9.21 -20.02 -6.60
C ALA A 503 -8.77 -18.67 -7.18
N LEU A 504 -9.14 -17.55 -6.54
CA LEU A 504 -8.68 -16.22 -6.94
C LEU A 504 -7.18 -16.03 -6.72
N ILE A 505 -6.61 -16.56 -5.63
CA ILE A 505 -5.18 -16.56 -5.38
C ILE A 505 -4.44 -17.36 -6.46
N ALA A 506 -4.93 -18.55 -6.79
CA ALA A 506 -4.36 -19.40 -7.84
C ALA A 506 -4.41 -18.70 -9.21
N LEU A 507 -5.52 -18.06 -9.53
CA LEU A 507 -5.70 -17.27 -10.75
C LEU A 507 -4.65 -16.15 -10.84
N ARG A 508 -4.46 -15.35 -9.77
CA ARG A 508 -3.45 -14.28 -9.75
C ARG A 508 -2.03 -14.80 -9.96
N LYS A 509 -1.70 -15.96 -9.39
CA LYS A 509 -0.39 -16.60 -9.58
C LYS A 509 -0.19 -17.12 -11.00
N GLN A 510 -1.24 -17.66 -11.61
CA GLN A 510 -1.20 -18.24 -12.94
C GLN A 510 -1.07 -17.18 -14.04
N TYR A 511 -1.66 -16.01 -13.86
CA TYR A 511 -1.73 -14.94 -14.86
C TYR A 511 -0.92 -13.70 -14.44
N PRO A 512 0.36 -13.59 -14.87
CA PRO A 512 1.26 -12.48 -14.48
C PRO A 512 0.68 -11.09 -14.80
N GLN A 513 -0.07 -10.97 -15.91
CA GLN A 513 -0.70 -9.71 -16.32
C GLN A 513 -1.69 -9.15 -15.28
N LEU A 514 -2.18 -9.93 -14.32
CA LEU A 514 -3.01 -9.44 -13.23
C LEU A 514 -2.21 -8.59 -12.22
N ARG A 515 -0.88 -8.63 -12.28
CA ARG A 515 0.04 -7.84 -11.45
C ARG A 515 0.57 -6.61 -12.17
N ASP A 516 0.50 -6.60 -13.51
CA ASP A 516 0.96 -5.49 -14.35
C ASP A 516 0.10 -4.22 -14.14
N GLU A 517 0.65 -3.06 -14.42
CA GLU A 517 -0.06 -1.79 -14.24
C GLU A 517 -1.15 -1.55 -15.30
N LYS A 518 -1.04 -2.17 -16.47
CA LYS A 518 -1.94 -1.89 -17.59
C LYS A 518 -3.35 -2.42 -17.36
N ILE A 519 -4.31 -1.52 -17.34
CA ILE A 519 -5.75 -1.80 -17.23
C ILE A 519 -6.45 -1.14 -18.43
N VAL A 520 -7.32 -1.87 -19.11
CA VAL A 520 -8.18 -1.30 -20.15
C VAL A 520 -9.63 -1.41 -19.70
N TRP A 521 -10.22 -0.27 -19.41
CA TRP A 521 -11.57 -0.16 -18.88
C TRP A 521 -12.61 -0.21 -20.00
N HIS A 522 -13.75 -0.87 -19.74
CA HIS A 522 -14.91 -0.91 -20.61
C HIS A 522 -16.12 -0.41 -19.84
N HIS A 523 -16.96 0.38 -20.51
CA HIS A 523 -18.20 0.89 -19.93
C HIS A 523 -19.38 0.48 -20.81
N ASP A 524 -20.38 -0.12 -20.19
CA ASP A 524 -21.65 -0.46 -20.82
C ASP A 524 -22.75 0.49 -20.35
N ALA A 525 -23.19 1.37 -21.25
CA ALA A 525 -24.23 2.35 -20.94
C ALA A 525 -25.60 1.70 -20.65
N MET A 526 -25.85 0.47 -21.12
CA MET A 526 -27.08 -0.27 -20.84
C MET A 526 -27.05 -0.94 -19.47
N ASN A 527 -25.84 -1.21 -18.95
CA ASN A 527 -25.61 -1.82 -17.65
C ASN A 527 -24.58 -0.97 -16.86
N PRO A 528 -24.96 0.22 -16.38
CA PRO A 528 -24.00 1.18 -15.84
C PRO A 528 -23.27 0.71 -14.59
N ARG A 529 -23.79 -0.28 -13.88
CA ARG A 529 -23.11 -0.89 -12.72
C ARG A 529 -22.37 -2.19 -13.04
N LEU A 530 -22.29 -2.60 -14.31
CA LEU A 530 -21.41 -3.68 -14.75
C LEU A 530 -19.97 -3.16 -14.81
N VAL A 531 -19.13 -3.59 -13.88
CA VAL A 531 -17.68 -3.31 -13.95
C VAL A 531 -17.06 -4.27 -14.93
N CYS A 532 -16.34 -3.73 -15.93
CA CYS A 532 -15.64 -4.54 -16.92
C CYS A 532 -14.26 -3.94 -17.23
N TYR A 533 -13.22 -4.76 -17.17
CA TYR A 533 -11.86 -4.35 -17.52
C TYR A 533 -11.01 -5.50 -18.02
N ASP A 534 -10.06 -5.15 -18.89
CA ASP A 534 -9.05 -6.06 -19.42
C ASP A 534 -7.72 -5.90 -18.67
N ARG A 535 -7.06 -7.03 -18.52
CA ARG A 535 -5.69 -7.18 -18.09
C ARG A 535 -4.86 -7.75 -19.24
N PRO A 536 -4.34 -6.89 -20.12
CA PRO A 536 -3.59 -7.35 -21.31
C PRO A 536 -2.27 -8.01 -20.91
N GLY A 537 -2.01 -9.20 -21.44
CA GLY A 537 -0.73 -9.90 -21.37
C GLY A 537 -0.08 -10.01 -22.74
N GLU A 538 1.11 -10.63 -22.81
CA GLU A 538 1.85 -10.81 -24.06
C GLU A 538 1.17 -11.79 -25.02
N GLN A 539 0.55 -12.85 -24.51
CA GLN A 539 -0.05 -13.93 -25.30
C GLN A 539 -1.58 -13.88 -25.31
N GLU A 540 -2.16 -13.48 -24.19
CA GLU A 540 -3.61 -13.46 -24.00
C GLU A 540 -4.00 -12.29 -23.10
N THR A 541 -5.24 -11.87 -23.19
CA THR A 541 -5.83 -10.84 -22.32
C THR A 541 -6.84 -11.51 -21.39
N ILE A 542 -6.80 -11.15 -20.13
CA ILE A 542 -7.80 -11.58 -19.15
C ILE A 542 -8.82 -10.48 -19.00
N ARG A 543 -10.09 -10.80 -19.21
CA ARG A 543 -11.21 -9.88 -18.99
C ARG A 543 -11.96 -10.25 -17.72
N VAL A 544 -12.24 -9.23 -16.91
CA VAL A 544 -12.99 -9.35 -15.66
C VAL A 544 -14.33 -8.64 -15.81
N TYR A 545 -15.41 -9.33 -15.46
CA TYR A 545 -16.75 -8.79 -15.34
C TYR A 545 -17.26 -8.99 -13.91
N LEU A 546 -17.74 -7.90 -13.30
CA LEU A 546 -18.43 -7.91 -12.02
C LEU A 546 -19.82 -7.30 -12.23
N ASN A 547 -20.83 -8.15 -12.21
CA ASN A 547 -22.21 -7.72 -12.46
C ASN A 547 -22.83 -7.18 -11.18
N ASN A 548 -22.59 -5.92 -10.87
CA ASN A 548 -23.23 -5.27 -9.73
C ASN A 548 -24.59 -4.66 -10.10
N THR A 549 -25.40 -5.44 -10.83
CA THR A 549 -26.77 -5.09 -11.21
C THR A 549 -27.75 -6.17 -10.75
N GLU A 550 -29.05 -5.84 -10.75
CA GLU A 550 -30.14 -6.77 -10.44
C GLU A 550 -30.57 -7.63 -11.64
N LYS A 551 -29.85 -7.56 -12.76
CA LYS A 551 -30.22 -8.20 -14.02
C LYS A 551 -29.23 -9.27 -14.43
N ASP A 552 -29.74 -10.29 -15.07
CA ASP A 552 -28.95 -11.29 -15.77
C ASP A 552 -28.45 -10.72 -17.11
N ILE A 553 -27.16 -10.87 -17.42
CA ILE A 553 -26.52 -10.32 -18.60
C ILE A 553 -25.96 -11.48 -19.46
N PRO A 554 -26.42 -11.66 -20.70
CA PRO A 554 -25.83 -12.64 -21.60
C PRO A 554 -24.40 -12.24 -22.00
N ILE A 555 -23.41 -13.05 -21.65
CA ILE A 555 -21.99 -12.84 -22.01
C ILE A 555 -21.40 -14.19 -22.42
N PRO A 556 -21.41 -14.55 -23.71
CA PRO A 556 -20.69 -15.72 -24.18
C PRO A 556 -19.19 -15.56 -24.00
N ALA A 557 -18.54 -16.46 -23.28
CA ALA A 557 -17.10 -16.36 -22.96
C ALA A 557 -16.49 -17.76 -22.75
N ASP A 558 -15.15 -17.83 -22.80
CA ASP A 558 -14.34 -18.96 -22.32
C ASP A 558 -13.89 -18.67 -20.87
N PRO A 559 -14.63 -19.16 -19.85
CA PRO A 559 -14.39 -18.79 -18.48
C PRO A 559 -13.16 -19.49 -17.88
N ILE A 560 -12.40 -18.77 -17.08
CA ILE A 560 -11.32 -19.31 -16.24
C ILE A 560 -11.66 -19.23 -14.74
N PHE A 561 -12.62 -18.36 -14.37
CA PHE A 561 -13.20 -18.28 -13.04
C PHE A 561 -14.63 -17.75 -13.14
N THR A 562 -15.54 -18.35 -12.38
CA THR A 562 -16.95 -17.96 -12.36
C THR A 562 -17.55 -18.00 -10.98
N TYR A 563 -18.46 -17.05 -10.75
CA TYR A 563 -19.41 -17.07 -9.64
C TYR A 563 -20.77 -16.60 -10.18
N LYS A 564 -21.82 -17.38 -9.98
CA LYS A 564 -23.16 -17.11 -10.53
C LYS A 564 -23.13 -16.88 -12.06
N TYR A 565 -22.46 -17.77 -12.80
CA TYR A 565 -22.42 -17.76 -14.26
C TYR A 565 -22.80 -19.13 -14.80
N GLU A 566 -23.86 -19.19 -15.61
CA GLU A 566 -24.40 -20.43 -16.17
C GLU A 566 -24.97 -20.19 -17.59
N ASN A 567 -24.80 -21.14 -18.48
CA ASN A 567 -25.34 -21.10 -19.85
C ASN A 567 -25.03 -19.81 -20.63
N ALA A 568 -23.80 -19.31 -20.51
CA ALA A 568 -23.36 -18.02 -21.08
C ALA A 568 -24.15 -16.80 -20.54
N ILE A 569 -24.71 -16.88 -19.35
CA ILE A 569 -25.43 -15.81 -18.65
C ILE A 569 -24.73 -15.50 -17.35
N LEU A 570 -24.24 -14.26 -17.21
CA LEU A 570 -23.74 -13.71 -15.97
C LEU A 570 -24.94 -13.22 -15.14
N LYS A 571 -25.26 -13.94 -14.08
CA LYS A 571 -26.39 -13.64 -13.20
C LYS A 571 -26.21 -12.33 -12.47
N ALA A 572 -27.29 -11.79 -11.92
CA ALA A 572 -27.24 -10.68 -10.98
C ALA A 572 -26.22 -10.96 -9.88
N ASN A 573 -25.37 -9.98 -9.57
CA ASN A 573 -24.26 -10.07 -8.60
C ASN A 573 -23.25 -11.20 -8.89
N GLY A 574 -23.10 -11.59 -10.17
CA GLY A 574 -22.16 -12.62 -10.60
C GLY A 574 -20.78 -12.08 -10.97
N ILE A 575 -19.81 -12.99 -11.03
CA ILE A 575 -18.42 -12.72 -11.46
C ILE A 575 -18.09 -13.65 -12.63
N LEU A 576 -17.49 -13.08 -13.66
CA LEU A 576 -16.92 -13.83 -14.78
C LEU A 576 -15.51 -13.30 -15.06
N ILE A 577 -14.53 -14.18 -15.01
CA ILE A 577 -13.18 -13.90 -15.49
C ILE A 577 -12.88 -14.85 -16.63
N CYS A 578 -12.49 -14.32 -17.79
CA CYS A 578 -12.36 -15.11 -19.02
C CYS A 578 -11.14 -14.68 -19.84
N ARG A 579 -10.74 -15.53 -20.79
CA ARG A 579 -9.76 -15.19 -21.83
C ARG A 579 -10.44 -14.50 -23.00
N ILE A 580 -9.71 -13.55 -23.62
CA ILE A 580 -10.12 -12.91 -24.88
C ILE A 580 -8.94 -12.81 -25.84
#